data_5b1ce3b17521b808bc10c2ef109c4957
#
_entry.id   5b1ce3b17521b808bc10c2ef109c4957
#
_cell.length_a   1.000
_cell.length_b   1.000
_cell.length_c   1.000
_cell.angle_alpha   90.00
_cell.angle_beta   90.00
_cell.angle_gamma   90.00
#
_symmetry.space_group_name_H-M   'P 1'
#
loop_
_entity.id
_entity.type
_entity.pdbx_description
1 polymer ?
#
loop_
_entity_poly.entity_id
_entity_poly.type
_entity_poly.pdbx_seq_one_letter_code
_entity_poly.pdbx_strand_id
1 'polypeptide(L)'
;MEERTGKSKVVELHEAASLLDLSADAVRSLTAAGYLAPADHNGEPRYALGDLKAFVARNADDGSGIVWDDEGDALDPLALLSALDVRSEDMAQRAYATFCTVYPEASWWTLGEQGRFIEQARRRFEAILAVTGQGEDVDESLVGDLKEVGASAAWAGSSLPQLLVVMRISRDLVVQTAVEVAEERGRHWGLALSLLLNRVLPAMDTFTDSVAQGYWAAVLSRQQESKARYQAVVEDSSDGIFEIDLDGRIQYANRSFAVITGRTPDELDQAPLFQVLVPIEQTDLLQRLMTSSSEGSPRLELVVERADGVRRVVEVWTQPRHEHDELVGLQGAVRDITTTHDLEVAKNEFLALITHDLRTPLTSILGLGATLESHAQELAADQIERLGMSIRHQCERITRLADDLHDVSQLESRSLVLNLRAVDLAPTIELSLPAVASYTPSVEVKVAAGIEVVADPRRLEQVIANLVENAIVHGDGPVTVEATTDPNGVVDLSIRDHGPGVPDALAPTLFSPLRSFARHDHHRGRGTGLGLALVRGLVEAMGGRVWYEPADGGGACFHVALPSPRTRSRE
;
A
#
# COMPACT_ATOMS: atom_id res chain seq x y z
N MET A 1 -14.20 15.73 98.17
CA MET A 1 -14.58 14.35 97.92
C MET A 1 -15.56 14.39 96.70
N GLU A 2 -15.06 14.22 95.53
CA GLU A 2 -15.83 13.85 94.33
C GLU A 2 -14.82 13.28 93.35
N GLU A 3 -14.89 11.97 93.21
CA GLU A 3 -14.15 11.20 92.19
C GLU A 3 -14.63 11.57 90.82
N ARG A 4 -13.76 12.14 89.98
CA ARG A 4 -13.99 12.20 88.54
C ARG A 4 -13.43 10.93 87.91
N THR A 5 -14.30 9.96 87.73
CA THR A 5 -14.08 8.84 86.80
C THR A 5 -14.01 9.40 85.40
N GLY A 6 -12.83 9.69 84.87
CA GLY A 6 -12.58 10.01 83.49
C GLY A 6 -12.74 8.74 82.66
N LYS A 7 -13.90 8.55 82.02
CA LYS A 7 -14.02 7.57 80.92
C LYS A 7 -13.09 8.00 79.80
N SER A 8 -12.02 7.25 79.59
CA SER A 8 -11.13 7.40 78.43
C SER A 8 -11.99 7.35 77.18
N LYS A 9 -11.94 8.39 76.35
CA LYS A 9 -12.63 8.42 75.05
C LYS A 9 -12.00 7.33 74.19
N VAL A 10 -12.82 6.38 73.74
CA VAL A 10 -12.42 5.28 72.89
C VAL A 10 -12.80 5.63 71.43
N VAL A 11 -11.88 5.41 70.52
CA VAL A 11 -12.05 5.67 69.07
C VAL A 11 -12.07 4.35 68.27
N GLU A 12 -12.73 4.36 67.16
CA GLU A 12 -12.80 3.19 66.24
C GLU A 12 -11.54 3.10 65.37
N LEU A 13 -11.30 1.96 64.76
CA LEU A 13 -10.12 1.68 63.95
C LEU A 13 -9.82 2.75 62.90
N HIS A 14 -10.84 3.22 62.19
CA HIS A 14 -10.67 4.22 61.14
C HIS A 14 -10.34 5.62 61.71
N GLU A 15 -10.87 5.97 62.89
CA GLU A 15 -10.51 7.21 63.59
C GLU A 15 -9.08 7.11 64.17
N ALA A 16 -8.68 5.93 64.68
CA ALA A 16 -7.34 5.67 65.13
C ALA A 16 -6.34 5.75 63.97
N ALA A 17 -6.68 5.19 62.82
CA ALA A 17 -5.91 5.28 61.59
C ALA A 17 -5.69 6.74 61.16
N SER A 18 -6.77 7.54 61.15
CA SER A 18 -6.70 8.97 60.82
C SER A 18 -5.87 9.79 61.83
N LEU A 19 -5.95 9.44 63.13
CA LEU A 19 -5.18 10.13 64.19
C LEU A 19 -3.69 9.81 64.17
N LEU A 20 -3.34 8.63 63.66
CA LEU A 20 -1.97 8.15 63.52
C LEU A 20 -1.38 8.44 62.15
N ASP A 21 -2.18 8.96 61.21
CA ASP A 21 -1.84 9.13 59.82
C ASP A 21 -1.40 7.80 59.15
N LEU A 22 -2.11 6.72 59.48
CA LEU A 22 -1.84 5.35 59.04
C LEU A 22 -3.06 4.76 58.36
N SER A 23 -2.85 3.71 57.52
CA SER A 23 -3.96 2.89 57.01
C SER A 23 -4.57 2.04 58.12
N ALA A 24 -5.87 1.67 58.00
CA ALA A 24 -6.53 0.78 58.97
C ALA A 24 -5.81 -0.58 59.10
N ASP A 25 -5.20 -1.07 58.03
CA ASP A 25 -4.43 -2.32 58.02
C ASP A 25 -3.08 -2.17 58.79
N ALA A 26 -2.43 -1.03 58.63
CA ALA A 26 -1.22 -0.71 59.39
C ALA A 26 -1.53 -0.64 60.90
N VAL A 27 -2.64 -0.04 61.28
CA VAL A 27 -3.08 0.00 62.70
C VAL A 27 -3.42 -1.42 63.23
N ARG A 28 -4.04 -2.26 62.42
CA ARG A 28 -4.26 -3.69 62.76
C ARG A 28 -2.94 -4.45 62.94
N SER A 29 -1.97 -4.21 62.11
CA SER A 29 -0.65 -4.82 62.18
C SER A 29 0.10 -4.38 63.46
N LEU A 30 0.07 -3.08 63.77
CA LEU A 30 0.63 -2.56 65.04
C LEU A 30 -0.05 -3.15 66.28
N THR A 31 -1.35 -3.40 66.20
CA THR A 31 -2.11 -4.05 67.27
C THR A 31 -1.73 -5.52 67.41
N ALA A 32 -1.66 -6.24 66.31
CA ALA A 32 -1.26 -7.65 66.28
C ALA A 32 0.17 -7.86 66.76
N ALA A 33 1.07 -6.91 66.48
CA ALA A 33 2.45 -6.90 67.00
C ALA A 33 2.60 -6.41 68.44
N GLY A 34 1.52 -5.98 69.12
CA GLY A 34 1.50 -5.58 70.47
C GLY A 34 1.97 -4.14 70.75
N TYR A 35 2.16 -3.30 69.76
CA TYR A 35 2.55 -1.89 69.86
C TYR A 35 1.39 -0.96 70.21
N LEU A 36 0.19 -1.33 69.85
CA LEU A 36 -1.05 -0.65 70.24
C LEU A 36 -1.96 -1.63 70.98
N ALA A 37 -2.32 -1.31 72.17
CA ALA A 37 -3.25 -2.12 72.98
C ALA A 37 -4.70 -1.73 72.59
N PRO A 38 -5.55 -2.64 72.14
CA PRO A 38 -6.96 -2.34 71.94
C PRO A 38 -7.65 -2.22 73.29
N ALA A 39 -8.53 -1.23 73.44
CA ALA A 39 -9.30 -1.00 74.69
C ALA A 39 -10.46 -2.00 74.86
N ASP A 40 -10.80 -2.74 73.80
CA ASP A 40 -11.86 -3.76 73.81
C ASP A 40 -11.48 -4.91 72.83
N HIS A 41 -11.76 -6.16 73.21
CA HIS A 41 -11.41 -7.38 72.43
C HIS A 41 -12.64 -8.03 71.76
N ASN A 42 -13.82 -7.43 71.88
CA ASN A 42 -15.05 -7.99 71.33
C ASN A 42 -15.49 -7.24 70.07
N GLY A 43 -14.95 -7.63 68.92
CA GLY A 43 -15.31 -7.05 67.61
C GLY A 43 -14.17 -6.35 66.94
N GLU A 44 -14.43 -5.32 66.10
CA GLU A 44 -13.36 -4.48 65.52
C GLU A 44 -12.60 -3.77 66.64
N PRO A 45 -11.26 -3.73 66.60
CA PRO A 45 -10.45 -3.16 67.69
C PRO A 45 -10.76 -1.66 67.85
N ARG A 46 -10.96 -1.25 69.12
CA ARG A 46 -11.15 0.13 69.52
C ARG A 46 -9.97 0.56 70.41
N TYR A 47 -9.59 1.81 70.33
CA TYR A 47 -8.38 2.31 70.95
C TYR A 47 -8.70 3.46 71.92
N ALA A 48 -8.05 3.48 73.09
CA ALA A 48 -8.16 4.61 74.00
C ALA A 48 -7.46 5.83 73.37
N LEU A 49 -8.13 6.97 73.26
CA LEU A 49 -7.57 8.20 72.68
C LEU A 49 -6.28 8.67 73.47
N GLY A 50 -6.23 8.39 74.76
CA GLY A 50 -5.06 8.67 75.60
C GLY A 50 -3.83 7.87 75.15
N ASP A 51 -4.01 6.60 74.86
CA ASP A 51 -2.94 5.71 74.39
C ASP A 51 -2.46 6.04 73.01
N LEU A 52 -3.38 6.40 72.09
CA LEU A 52 -3.01 6.88 70.80
C LEU A 52 -2.23 8.20 70.80
N LYS A 53 -2.67 9.15 71.67
CA LYS A 53 -1.92 10.41 71.87
C LYS A 53 -0.57 10.19 72.54
N ALA A 54 -0.48 9.26 73.45
CA ALA A 54 0.78 8.89 74.09
C ALA A 54 1.70 8.17 73.08
N PHE A 55 1.14 7.39 72.16
CA PHE A 55 1.87 6.77 71.06
C PHE A 55 2.41 7.82 70.10
N VAL A 56 1.57 8.77 69.66
CA VAL A 56 1.99 9.88 68.79
C VAL A 56 3.04 10.74 69.50
N ALA A 57 2.84 11.07 70.78
CA ALA A 57 3.78 11.92 71.53
C ALA A 57 5.14 11.24 71.76
N ARG A 58 5.17 9.92 71.92
CA ARG A 58 6.41 9.13 72.06
C ARG A 58 7.16 9.02 70.75
N ASN A 59 6.43 9.15 69.65
CA ASN A 59 6.94 8.95 68.28
C ASN A 59 6.80 10.23 67.44
N ALA A 60 6.63 11.41 68.10
CA ALA A 60 6.64 12.69 67.40
C ALA A 60 8.04 12.91 66.80
N ASP A 61 8.08 12.98 65.49
CA ASP A 61 9.28 13.25 64.70
C ASP A 61 9.82 14.66 65.09
N ASP A 62 11.06 14.73 65.45
CA ASP A 62 11.78 16.00 65.66
C ASP A 62 12.29 16.63 64.40
N GLY A 63 11.78 16.13 63.20
CA GLY A 63 12.19 16.52 61.86
C GLY A 63 13.47 15.85 61.37
N SER A 64 14.09 14.97 62.20
CA SER A 64 15.30 14.24 61.82
C SER A 64 15.01 12.88 61.14
N GLY A 65 13.75 12.43 61.18
CA GLY A 65 13.37 11.07 60.71
C GLY A 65 13.87 9.94 61.61
N ILE A 66 14.40 10.26 62.78
CA ILE A 66 14.94 9.29 63.78
C ILE A 66 13.81 8.93 64.75
N VAL A 67 13.56 7.64 64.92
CA VAL A 67 12.64 7.09 65.91
C VAL A 67 13.44 6.58 67.07
N TRP A 68 13.04 6.98 68.27
CA TRP A 68 13.71 6.61 69.53
C TRP A 68 12.96 5.46 70.23
N ASP A 69 13.66 4.52 70.77
CA ASP A 69 13.06 3.48 71.63
C ASP A 69 12.82 3.95 73.04
N ASP A 70 12.19 3.09 73.90
CA ASP A 70 11.90 3.41 75.27
C ASP A 70 13.18 3.51 76.13
N GLU A 71 14.35 3.05 75.63
CA GLU A 71 15.67 3.13 76.30
C GLU A 71 16.50 4.31 75.77
N GLY A 72 15.98 5.09 74.78
CA GLY A 72 16.62 6.27 74.18
C GLY A 72 17.59 5.97 73.08
N ASP A 73 17.53 4.76 72.48
CA ASP A 73 18.31 4.39 71.31
C ASP A 73 17.59 4.82 70.00
N ALA A 74 18.35 5.43 69.11
CA ALA A 74 17.83 5.89 67.82
C ALA A 74 17.57 4.72 66.89
N LEU A 75 16.31 4.56 66.53
CA LEU A 75 15.88 3.59 65.51
C LEU A 75 15.89 4.28 64.12
N ASP A 76 16.92 4.02 63.32
CA ASP A 76 17.09 4.61 62.02
C ASP A 76 16.36 3.79 60.97
N PRO A 77 15.26 4.31 60.34
CA PRO A 77 14.59 3.64 59.22
C PRO A 77 15.52 3.35 58.06
N LEU A 78 16.60 4.14 57.86
CA LEU A 78 17.60 3.93 56.82
C LEU A 78 18.41 2.64 57.05
N ALA A 79 18.60 2.25 58.31
CA ALA A 79 19.25 0.97 58.65
C ALA A 79 18.38 -0.24 58.26
N LEU A 80 17.05 -0.11 58.26
CA LEU A 80 16.13 -1.13 57.77
C LEU A 80 16.15 -1.19 56.25
N LEU A 81 16.16 -0.04 55.56
CA LEU A 81 16.31 0.03 54.12
C LEU A 81 17.62 -0.60 53.64
N SER A 82 18.75 -0.29 54.30
CA SER A 82 20.04 -0.90 53.99
C SER A 82 20.04 -2.43 54.16
N ALA A 83 19.34 -2.92 55.19
CA ALA A 83 19.19 -4.37 55.41
C ALA A 83 18.31 -5.05 54.38
N LEU A 84 17.29 -4.35 53.83
CA LEU A 84 16.47 -4.81 52.71
C LEU A 84 17.24 -4.80 51.38
N ASP A 85 18.07 -3.79 51.16
CA ASP A 85 18.89 -3.69 49.95
C ASP A 85 19.87 -4.87 49.85
N VAL A 86 20.51 -5.27 50.95
CA VAL A 86 21.37 -6.46 51.01
C VAL A 86 20.60 -7.74 50.62
N ARG A 87 19.28 -7.79 50.82
CA ARG A 87 18.41 -8.93 50.49
C ARG A 87 17.72 -8.83 49.15
N SER A 88 18.02 -7.83 48.32
CA SER A 88 17.38 -7.60 47.03
C SER A 88 17.51 -8.79 46.09
N GLU A 89 18.63 -9.49 46.10
CA GLU A 89 18.85 -10.72 45.33
C GLU A 89 17.96 -11.88 45.81
N ASP A 90 17.88 -12.11 47.14
CA ASP A 90 17.00 -13.14 47.71
C ASP A 90 15.52 -12.83 47.39
N MET A 91 15.10 -11.58 47.53
CA MET A 91 13.75 -11.15 47.19
C MET A 91 13.47 -11.40 45.68
N ALA A 92 14.43 -11.16 44.82
CA ALA A 92 14.26 -11.38 43.39
C ALA A 92 14.12 -12.87 43.05
N GLN A 93 14.87 -13.75 43.71
CA GLN A 93 14.74 -15.21 43.54
C GLN A 93 13.39 -15.71 44.09
N ARG A 94 12.95 -15.21 45.24
CA ARG A 94 11.63 -15.52 45.81
C ARG A 94 10.50 -14.99 44.94
N ALA A 95 10.68 -13.83 44.30
CA ALA A 95 9.72 -13.30 43.31
C ALA A 95 9.54 -14.24 42.13
N TYR A 96 10.63 -14.76 41.58
CA TYR A 96 10.56 -15.73 40.50
C TYR A 96 9.87 -17.02 40.93
N ALA A 97 10.25 -17.59 42.08
CA ALA A 97 9.62 -18.79 42.62
C ALA A 97 8.10 -18.60 42.84
N THR A 98 7.69 -17.44 43.40
CA THR A 98 6.28 -17.11 43.59
C THR A 98 5.56 -16.92 42.25
N PHE A 99 6.20 -16.26 41.27
CA PHE A 99 5.64 -16.09 39.93
C PHE A 99 5.38 -17.44 39.28
N CYS A 100 6.29 -18.41 39.38
CA CYS A 100 6.10 -19.78 38.85
C CYS A 100 4.94 -20.54 39.53
N THR A 101 4.54 -20.19 40.73
CA THR A 101 3.33 -20.77 41.35
C THR A 101 2.04 -20.27 40.71
N VAL A 102 2.03 -19.02 40.26
CA VAL A 102 0.88 -18.40 39.58
C VAL A 102 0.86 -18.74 38.11
N TYR A 103 2.03 -18.84 37.49
CA TYR A 103 2.22 -19.16 36.06
C TYR A 103 3.17 -20.36 35.93
N PRO A 104 2.67 -21.59 36.01
CA PRO A 104 3.51 -22.79 36.00
C PRO A 104 4.38 -22.93 34.73
N GLU A 105 3.94 -22.39 33.61
CA GLU A 105 4.70 -22.36 32.36
C GLU A 105 6.02 -21.57 32.48
N ALA A 106 6.12 -20.62 33.39
CA ALA A 106 7.36 -19.91 33.61
C ALA A 106 8.48 -20.77 34.20
N SER A 107 8.14 -21.92 34.79
CA SER A 107 9.13 -22.89 35.30
C SER A 107 9.91 -23.58 34.16
N TRP A 108 9.43 -23.49 32.93
CA TRP A 108 10.06 -24.08 31.73
C TRP A 108 10.94 -23.06 30.97
N TRP A 109 11.05 -21.85 31.48
CA TRP A 109 11.90 -20.83 30.88
C TRP A 109 13.36 -21.25 30.87
N THR A 110 14.08 -20.83 29.82
CA THR A 110 15.53 -21.05 29.75
C THR A 110 16.24 -20.32 30.88
N LEU A 111 17.45 -20.75 31.24
CA LEU A 111 18.29 -20.08 32.26
C LEU A 111 18.50 -18.58 31.95
N GLY A 112 18.56 -18.22 30.66
CA GLY A 112 18.66 -16.81 30.23
C GLY A 112 17.39 -16.00 30.49
N GLU A 113 16.20 -16.59 30.36
CA GLU A 113 14.91 -15.95 30.63
C GLU A 113 14.70 -15.80 32.14
N GLN A 114 14.99 -16.85 32.90
CA GLN A 114 14.98 -16.81 34.37
C GLN A 114 15.91 -15.72 34.88
N GLY A 115 17.16 -15.68 34.41
CA GLY A 115 18.15 -14.68 34.81
C GLY A 115 17.70 -13.25 34.50
N ARG A 116 17.07 -13.02 33.34
CA ARG A 116 16.49 -11.70 33.00
C ARG A 116 15.36 -11.30 33.95
N PHE A 117 14.46 -12.20 34.27
CA PHE A 117 13.37 -11.93 35.21
C PHE A 117 13.91 -11.56 36.60
N ILE A 118 14.85 -12.37 37.15
CA ILE A 118 15.46 -12.15 38.47
C ILE A 118 16.19 -10.81 38.48
N GLU A 119 17.00 -10.50 37.46
CA GLU A 119 17.72 -9.22 37.38
C GLU A 119 16.77 -8.02 37.31
N GLN A 120 15.68 -8.12 36.55
CA GLN A 120 14.66 -7.07 36.48
C GLN A 120 13.91 -6.92 37.81
N ALA A 121 13.64 -8.03 38.52
CA ALA A 121 13.03 -7.99 39.85
C ALA A 121 13.97 -7.31 40.86
N ARG A 122 15.26 -7.68 40.88
CA ARG A 122 16.29 -7.07 41.70
C ARG A 122 16.36 -5.57 41.50
N ARG A 123 16.47 -5.10 40.26
CA ARG A 123 16.50 -3.67 39.94
C ARG A 123 15.25 -2.93 40.39
N ARG A 124 14.08 -3.55 40.32
CA ARG A 124 12.83 -2.96 40.84
C ARG A 124 12.89 -2.80 42.34
N PHE A 125 13.37 -3.80 43.08
CA PHE A 125 13.51 -3.70 44.54
C PHE A 125 14.48 -2.59 44.92
N GLU A 126 15.64 -2.52 44.27
CA GLU A 126 16.63 -1.46 44.48
C GLU A 126 16.02 -0.07 44.21
N ALA A 127 15.27 0.11 43.11
CA ALA A 127 14.61 1.37 42.80
C ALA A 127 13.55 1.76 43.86
N ILE A 128 12.73 0.81 44.31
CA ILE A 128 11.73 1.04 45.36
C ILE A 128 12.40 1.48 46.66
N LEU A 129 13.46 0.79 47.06
CA LEU A 129 14.18 1.08 48.28
C LEU A 129 14.91 2.44 48.23
N ALA A 130 15.51 2.77 47.08
CA ALA A 130 16.18 4.05 46.85
C ALA A 130 15.22 5.24 46.99
N VAL A 131 14.04 5.17 46.34
CA VAL A 131 13.00 6.21 46.40
C VAL A 131 12.49 6.36 47.83
N THR A 132 12.26 5.25 48.52
CA THR A 132 11.78 5.27 49.92
C THR A 132 12.81 5.90 50.88
N GLY A 133 14.11 5.70 50.62
CA GLY A 133 15.20 6.22 51.47
C GLY A 133 15.39 7.73 51.36
N GLN A 134 15.10 8.33 50.22
CA GLN A 134 15.30 9.77 49.99
C GLN A 134 14.18 10.64 50.60
N GLY A 135 13.03 10.04 50.97
CA GLY A 135 11.93 10.76 51.62
C GLY A 135 11.18 11.74 50.68
N GLU A 136 11.50 11.72 49.43
CA GLU A 136 10.88 12.53 48.37
C GLU A 136 9.72 11.76 47.71
N ASP A 137 8.75 12.50 47.18
CA ASP A 137 7.74 11.94 46.28
C ASP A 137 8.41 11.33 45.05
N VAL A 138 7.78 10.31 44.45
CA VAL A 138 8.30 9.65 43.24
C VAL A 138 8.54 10.69 42.15
N ASP A 139 9.82 10.89 41.78
CA ASP A 139 10.22 11.89 40.78
C ASP A 139 9.55 11.64 39.42
N GLU A 140 9.22 12.73 38.70
CA GLU A 140 8.62 12.66 37.34
C GLU A 140 9.48 11.87 36.35
N SER A 141 10.81 11.90 36.50
CA SER A 141 11.74 11.11 35.68
C SER A 141 11.50 9.61 35.86
N LEU A 142 11.41 9.16 37.14
CA LEU A 142 11.15 7.76 37.45
C LEU A 142 9.76 7.31 37.01
N VAL A 143 8.75 8.17 37.13
CA VAL A 143 7.41 7.93 36.57
C VAL A 143 7.49 7.73 35.07
N GLY A 144 8.30 8.52 34.36
CA GLY A 144 8.57 8.37 32.93
C GLY A 144 9.16 6.99 32.58
N ASP A 145 10.22 6.59 33.31
CA ASP A 145 10.90 5.29 33.13
C ASP A 145 9.93 4.11 33.36
N LEU A 146 9.08 4.21 34.38
CA LEU A 146 8.08 3.19 34.73
C LEU A 146 7.00 3.08 33.63
N LYS A 147 6.57 4.19 33.04
CA LYS A 147 5.67 4.18 31.89
C LYS A 147 6.32 3.52 30.68
N GLU A 148 7.61 3.75 30.47
CA GLU A 148 8.37 3.09 29.41
C GLU A 148 8.48 1.57 29.62
N VAL A 149 8.65 1.11 30.87
CA VAL A 149 8.59 -0.31 31.22
C VAL A 149 7.24 -0.91 30.84
N GLY A 150 6.14 -0.25 31.19
CA GLY A 150 4.79 -0.68 30.85
C GLY A 150 4.58 -0.74 29.32
N ALA A 151 5.00 0.29 28.62
CA ALA A 151 4.94 0.35 27.17
C ALA A 151 5.76 -0.78 26.51
N SER A 152 6.99 -1.00 26.97
CA SER A 152 7.87 -2.06 26.47
C SER A 152 7.26 -3.45 26.68
N ALA A 153 6.61 -3.70 27.81
CA ALA A 153 5.91 -4.94 28.10
C ALA A 153 4.74 -5.17 27.12
N ALA A 154 3.98 -4.13 26.80
CA ALA A 154 2.90 -4.20 25.80
C ALA A 154 3.43 -4.53 24.40
N TRP A 155 4.56 -3.92 24.00
CA TRP A 155 5.22 -4.21 22.72
C TRP A 155 5.79 -5.64 22.65
N ALA A 156 6.29 -6.15 23.78
CA ALA A 156 6.79 -7.52 23.88
C ALA A 156 5.67 -8.58 23.91
N GLY A 157 4.39 -8.16 23.94
CA GLY A 157 3.25 -9.07 23.94
C GLY A 157 2.90 -9.63 25.33
N SER A 158 3.49 -9.10 26.41
CA SER A 158 3.10 -9.47 27.78
C SER A 158 1.69 -8.98 28.08
N SER A 159 0.90 -9.77 28.83
CA SER A 159 -0.44 -9.34 29.22
C SER A 159 -0.39 -8.42 30.44
N LEU A 160 -1.29 -7.42 30.49
CA LEU A 160 -1.38 -6.54 31.66
C LEU A 160 -1.61 -7.31 32.99
N PRO A 161 -2.49 -8.34 33.05
CA PRO A 161 -2.63 -9.13 34.29
C PRO A 161 -1.33 -9.77 34.76
N GLN A 162 -0.49 -10.30 33.85
CA GLN A 162 0.81 -10.86 34.23
C GLN A 162 1.73 -9.80 34.85
N LEU A 163 1.76 -8.60 34.24
CA LEU A 163 2.55 -7.48 34.70
C LEU A 163 2.12 -7.03 36.10
N LEU A 164 0.81 -6.89 36.34
CA LEU A 164 0.24 -6.52 37.65
C LEU A 164 0.50 -7.60 38.71
N VAL A 165 0.48 -8.88 38.34
CA VAL A 165 0.85 -9.96 39.29
C VAL A 165 2.31 -9.83 39.72
N VAL A 166 3.22 -9.53 38.77
CA VAL A 166 4.64 -9.31 39.11
C VAL A 166 4.79 -8.12 40.07
N MET A 167 4.07 -7.02 39.85
CA MET A 167 4.09 -5.85 40.74
C MET A 167 3.56 -6.21 42.14
N ARG A 168 2.45 -6.96 42.21
CA ARG A 168 1.89 -7.42 43.48
C ARG A 168 2.85 -8.34 44.25
N ILE A 169 3.46 -9.32 43.56
CA ILE A 169 4.44 -10.21 44.16
C ILE A 169 5.62 -9.39 44.75
N SER A 170 6.11 -8.41 43.97
CA SER A 170 7.19 -7.53 44.45
C SER A 170 6.80 -6.76 45.70
N ARG A 171 5.58 -6.20 45.73
CA ARG A 171 5.06 -5.50 46.92
C ARG A 171 4.99 -6.41 48.14
N ASP A 172 4.38 -7.58 47.99
CA ASP A 172 4.17 -8.52 49.08
C ASP A 172 5.52 -9.02 49.67
N LEU A 173 6.52 -9.23 48.80
CA LEU A 173 7.86 -9.65 49.23
C LEU A 173 8.62 -8.53 49.95
N VAL A 174 8.54 -7.28 49.52
CA VAL A 174 9.15 -6.15 50.25
C VAL A 174 8.57 -6.06 51.64
N VAL A 175 7.24 -6.14 51.78
CA VAL A 175 6.56 -6.11 53.07
C VAL A 175 6.99 -7.30 53.94
N GLN A 176 6.97 -8.52 53.40
CA GLN A 176 7.34 -9.73 54.15
C GLN A 176 8.78 -9.69 54.59
N THR A 177 9.73 -9.32 53.70
CA THR A 177 11.15 -9.26 54.05
C THR A 177 11.43 -8.15 55.07
N ALA A 178 10.71 -7.02 55.00
CA ALA A 178 10.81 -5.95 55.98
C ALA A 178 10.37 -6.42 57.38
N VAL A 179 9.29 -7.22 57.45
CA VAL A 179 8.84 -7.85 58.73
C VAL A 179 9.89 -8.85 59.22
N GLU A 180 10.42 -9.73 58.39
CA GLU A 180 11.46 -10.71 58.75
C GLU A 180 12.70 -10.02 59.32
N VAL A 181 13.19 -8.94 58.69
CA VAL A 181 14.34 -8.15 59.16
C VAL A 181 14.04 -7.46 60.49
N ALA A 182 12.82 -6.91 60.64
CA ALA A 182 12.41 -6.26 61.91
C ALA A 182 12.32 -7.26 63.07
N GLU A 183 11.80 -8.46 62.83
CA GLU A 183 11.73 -9.53 63.86
C GLU A 183 13.11 -10.02 64.27
N GLU A 184 14.03 -10.20 63.30
CA GLU A 184 15.41 -10.61 63.58
C GLU A 184 16.16 -9.61 64.50
N ARG A 185 15.83 -8.32 64.36
CA ARG A 185 16.48 -7.23 65.12
C ARG A 185 15.82 -6.90 66.46
N GLY A 186 14.67 -7.50 66.80
CA GLY A 186 13.99 -7.38 68.09
C GLY A 186 12.77 -6.44 68.08
N ARG A 187 12.04 -6.37 69.18
CA ARG A 187 10.73 -5.71 69.33
C ARG A 187 10.71 -4.20 69.03
N HIS A 188 11.84 -3.53 69.14
CA HIS A 188 11.94 -2.07 69.00
C HIS A 188 11.84 -1.61 67.52
N TRP A 189 11.99 -2.51 66.54
CA TRP A 189 11.95 -2.20 65.11
C TRP A 189 10.55 -2.08 64.52
N GLY A 190 9.49 -2.39 65.28
CA GLY A 190 8.10 -2.36 64.75
C GLY A 190 7.66 -0.97 64.31
N LEU A 191 8.19 0.07 64.98
CA LEU A 191 7.86 1.46 64.63
C LEU A 191 8.60 1.90 63.38
N ALA A 192 9.88 1.58 63.26
CA ALA A 192 10.65 1.80 62.06
C ALA A 192 10.05 1.08 60.86
N LEU A 193 9.58 -0.17 61.06
CA LEU A 193 8.83 -0.93 60.06
C LEU A 193 7.54 -0.23 59.65
N SER A 194 6.74 0.28 60.60
CA SER A 194 5.48 0.99 60.29
C SER A 194 5.73 2.26 59.46
N LEU A 195 6.75 3.05 59.83
CA LEU A 195 7.14 4.25 59.09
C LEU A 195 7.64 3.91 57.68
N LEU A 196 8.45 2.84 57.55
CA LEU A 196 8.92 2.35 56.26
C LEU A 196 7.77 1.92 55.36
N LEU A 197 6.83 1.11 55.88
CA LEU A 197 5.69 0.63 55.11
C LEU A 197 4.78 1.77 54.64
N ASN A 198 4.64 2.83 55.47
CA ASN A 198 3.88 4.03 55.09
C ASN A 198 4.51 4.82 53.94
N ARG A 199 5.81 4.68 53.68
CA ARG A 199 6.50 5.27 52.53
C ARG A 199 6.56 4.31 51.34
N VAL A 200 6.86 3.03 51.59
CA VAL A 200 7.01 2.00 50.54
C VAL A 200 5.71 1.72 49.81
N LEU A 201 4.59 1.57 50.54
CA LEU A 201 3.33 1.16 49.94
C LEU A 201 2.79 2.21 48.92
N PRO A 202 2.72 3.52 49.26
CA PRO A 202 2.31 4.53 48.30
C PRO A 202 3.24 4.62 47.06
N ALA A 203 4.56 4.50 47.28
CA ALA A 203 5.52 4.46 46.17
C ALA A 203 5.26 3.27 45.21
N MET A 204 5.00 2.10 45.78
CA MET A 204 4.66 0.90 44.97
C MET A 204 3.33 1.02 44.24
N ASP A 205 2.33 1.67 44.85
CA ASP A 205 1.06 1.96 44.15
C ASP A 205 1.31 2.92 42.98
N THR A 206 2.10 3.98 43.18
CA THR A 206 2.50 4.89 42.10
C THR A 206 3.28 4.17 41.00
N PHE A 207 4.15 3.23 41.34
CA PHE A 207 4.88 2.40 40.35
C PHE A 207 3.92 1.54 39.54
N THR A 208 2.98 0.87 40.21
CA THR A 208 1.99 0.00 39.58
C THR A 208 1.11 0.79 38.63
N ASP A 209 0.61 1.95 39.05
CA ASP A 209 -0.21 2.84 38.25
C ASP A 209 0.56 3.39 37.04
N SER A 210 1.81 3.80 37.22
CA SER A 210 2.67 4.32 36.16
C SER A 210 2.94 3.27 35.08
N VAL A 211 3.26 2.05 35.49
CA VAL A 211 3.47 0.91 34.59
C VAL A 211 2.17 0.57 33.83
N ALA A 212 1.01 0.55 34.51
CA ALA A 212 -0.27 0.30 33.90
C ALA A 212 -0.66 1.40 32.88
N GLN A 213 -0.42 2.67 33.21
CA GLN A 213 -0.65 3.79 32.31
C GLN A 213 0.20 3.68 31.04
N GLY A 214 1.48 3.38 31.18
CA GLY A 214 2.38 3.17 30.04
C GLY A 214 1.95 2.02 29.15
N TYR A 215 1.54 0.90 29.74
CA TYR A 215 0.99 -0.26 29.04
C TYR A 215 -0.23 0.12 28.18
N TRP A 216 -1.22 0.76 28.81
CA TRP A 216 -2.45 1.17 28.10
C TRP A 216 -2.18 2.19 27.02
N ALA A 217 -1.30 3.17 27.26
CA ALA A 217 -0.90 4.14 26.24
C ALA A 217 -0.30 3.46 25.01
N ALA A 218 0.57 2.47 25.20
CA ALA A 218 1.17 1.71 24.10
C ALA A 218 0.15 0.85 23.35
N VAL A 219 -0.80 0.21 24.04
CA VAL A 219 -1.87 -0.56 23.41
C VAL A 219 -2.76 0.33 22.53
N LEU A 220 -3.17 1.49 23.07
CA LEU A 220 -3.98 2.46 22.34
C LEU A 220 -3.24 3.04 21.12
N SER A 221 -1.97 3.41 21.27
CA SER A 221 -1.13 3.88 20.18
C SER A 221 -1.02 2.84 19.06
N ARG A 222 -0.73 1.59 19.42
CA ARG A 222 -0.64 0.48 18.47
C ARG A 222 -1.96 0.26 17.72
N GLN A 223 -3.07 0.35 18.42
CA GLN A 223 -4.40 0.23 17.78
C GLN A 223 -4.67 1.37 16.82
N GLN A 224 -4.32 2.61 17.20
CA GLN A 224 -4.46 3.79 16.34
C GLN A 224 -3.55 3.71 15.10
N GLU A 225 -2.28 3.33 15.29
CA GLU A 225 -1.34 3.13 14.18
C GLU A 225 -1.80 2.03 13.22
N SER A 226 -2.29 0.92 13.76
CA SER A 226 -2.84 -0.16 12.95
C SER A 226 -4.04 0.31 12.12
N LYS A 227 -5.00 1.01 12.77
CA LYS A 227 -6.18 1.57 12.10
C LYS A 227 -5.78 2.58 11.02
N ALA A 228 -4.85 3.51 11.33
CA ALA A 228 -4.36 4.49 10.37
C ALA A 228 -3.65 3.82 9.18
N ARG A 229 -2.86 2.78 9.44
CA ARG A 229 -2.20 2.00 8.37
C ARG A 229 -3.21 1.30 7.46
N TYR A 230 -4.22 0.64 8.02
CA TYR A 230 -5.28 0.02 7.21
C TYR A 230 -6.06 1.05 6.40
N GLN A 231 -6.41 2.18 7.00
CA GLN A 231 -7.07 3.27 6.28
C GLN A 231 -6.21 3.80 5.13
N ALA A 232 -4.92 4.03 5.35
CA ALA A 232 -4.01 4.47 4.30
C ALA A 232 -3.92 3.45 3.14
N VAL A 233 -3.81 2.16 3.42
CA VAL A 233 -3.79 1.11 2.38
C VAL A 233 -5.09 1.11 1.55
N VAL A 234 -6.23 1.31 2.19
CA VAL A 234 -7.52 1.36 1.49
C VAL A 234 -7.67 2.66 0.69
N GLU A 235 -7.25 3.80 1.24
CA GLU A 235 -7.31 5.11 0.55
C GLU A 235 -6.34 5.20 -0.64
N ASP A 236 -5.14 4.60 -0.54
CA ASP A 236 -4.12 4.60 -1.59
C ASP A 236 -4.32 3.47 -2.62
N SER A 237 -5.32 2.60 -2.44
CA SER A 237 -5.66 1.58 -3.42
C SER A 237 -6.04 2.21 -4.76
N SER A 238 -5.56 1.66 -5.88
CA SER A 238 -5.99 2.05 -7.23
C SER A 238 -7.42 1.65 -7.53
N ASP A 239 -7.94 0.63 -6.84
CA ASP A 239 -9.32 0.19 -6.97
C ASP A 239 -10.23 1.03 -6.08
N GLY A 240 -11.40 1.38 -6.58
CA GLY A 240 -12.43 2.09 -5.84
C GLY A 240 -13.11 1.14 -4.85
N ILE A 241 -12.79 1.24 -3.57
CA ILE A 241 -13.37 0.40 -2.51
C ILE A 241 -14.59 1.10 -1.96
N PHE A 242 -15.67 0.33 -1.75
CA PHE A 242 -16.92 0.85 -1.21
C PHE A 242 -17.61 -0.16 -0.28
N GLU A 243 -18.43 0.36 0.62
CA GLU A 243 -19.36 -0.40 1.46
C GLU A 243 -20.78 0.17 1.30
N ILE A 244 -21.76 -0.71 1.22
CA ILE A 244 -23.17 -0.34 1.17
C ILE A 244 -23.96 -1.09 2.25
N ASP A 245 -25.05 -0.47 2.69
CA ASP A 245 -26.04 -1.13 3.55
C ASP A 245 -26.98 -2.04 2.74
N LEU A 246 -27.96 -2.63 3.43
CA LEU A 246 -28.96 -3.52 2.81
C LEU A 246 -29.91 -2.79 1.86
N ASP A 247 -30.05 -1.46 2.00
CA ASP A 247 -30.82 -0.61 1.10
C ASP A 247 -29.99 -0.14 -0.11
N GLY A 248 -28.72 -0.55 -0.20
CA GLY A 248 -27.80 -0.19 -1.28
C GLY A 248 -27.25 1.22 -1.19
N ARG A 249 -27.26 1.85 0.01
CA ARG A 249 -26.67 3.17 0.24
C ARG A 249 -25.22 3.05 0.63
N ILE A 250 -24.39 3.92 0.06
CA ILE A 250 -22.94 3.97 0.32
C ILE A 250 -22.71 4.45 1.75
N GLN A 251 -22.05 3.61 2.55
CA GLN A 251 -21.63 3.89 3.92
C GLN A 251 -20.14 4.31 3.97
N TYR A 252 -19.38 3.80 3.02
CA TYR A 252 -17.96 4.14 2.87
C TYR A 252 -17.56 4.08 1.39
N ALA A 253 -16.71 5.00 0.99
CA ALA A 253 -16.03 4.97 -0.31
C ALA A 253 -14.64 5.59 -0.17
N ASN A 254 -13.60 4.93 -0.72
CA ASN A 254 -12.24 5.47 -0.74
C ASN A 254 -12.07 6.54 -1.83
N ARG A 255 -10.92 7.20 -1.83
CA ARG A 255 -10.57 8.22 -2.80
C ARG A 255 -10.66 7.74 -4.26
N SER A 256 -10.23 6.50 -4.53
CA SER A 256 -10.25 5.96 -5.89
C SER A 256 -11.67 5.74 -6.41
N PHE A 257 -12.62 5.35 -5.55
CA PHE A 257 -14.03 5.28 -5.92
C PHE A 257 -14.58 6.65 -6.34
N ALA A 258 -14.24 7.70 -5.59
CA ALA A 258 -14.61 9.08 -5.92
C ALA A 258 -14.02 9.51 -7.29
N VAL A 259 -12.77 9.17 -7.57
CA VAL A 259 -12.11 9.46 -8.85
C VAL A 259 -12.75 8.69 -10.01
N ILE A 260 -13.03 7.39 -9.84
CA ILE A 260 -13.64 6.54 -10.88
C ILE A 260 -15.05 7.05 -11.23
N THR A 261 -15.84 7.44 -10.24
CA THR A 261 -17.22 7.92 -10.42
C THR A 261 -17.30 9.41 -10.79
N GLY A 262 -16.22 10.17 -10.57
CA GLY A 262 -16.19 11.61 -10.79
C GLY A 262 -17.03 12.42 -9.79
N ARG A 263 -17.25 11.87 -8.59
CA ARG A 263 -18.06 12.49 -7.52
C ARG A 263 -17.19 12.87 -6.33
N THR A 264 -17.63 13.86 -5.58
CA THR A 264 -17.00 14.24 -4.32
C THR A 264 -17.40 13.26 -3.18
N PRO A 265 -16.60 13.16 -2.12
CA PRO A 265 -16.97 12.34 -0.95
C PRO A 265 -18.34 12.71 -0.36
N ASP A 266 -18.69 13.99 -0.32
CA ASP A 266 -19.98 14.48 0.20
C ASP A 266 -21.16 14.03 -0.68
N GLU A 267 -20.98 13.91 -1.99
CA GLU A 267 -21.98 13.39 -2.92
C GLU A 267 -22.11 11.88 -2.87
N LEU A 268 -21.12 11.19 -2.35
CA LEU A 268 -21.11 9.73 -2.20
C LEU A 268 -21.74 9.28 -0.89
N ASP A 269 -21.66 10.10 0.15
CA ASP A 269 -22.21 9.74 1.47
C ASP A 269 -23.71 9.50 1.41
N GLN A 270 -24.15 8.33 1.86
CA GLN A 270 -25.54 7.86 1.85
C GLN A 270 -26.21 7.84 0.44
N ALA A 271 -25.44 8.06 -0.63
CA ALA A 271 -25.97 8.00 -1.98
C ALA A 271 -26.31 6.54 -2.36
N PRO A 272 -27.41 6.29 -3.08
CA PRO A 272 -27.68 4.96 -3.62
C PRO A 272 -26.63 4.57 -4.66
N LEU A 273 -26.02 3.38 -4.52
CA LEU A 273 -24.96 2.91 -5.41
C LEU A 273 -25.36 2.94 -6.90
N PHE A 274 -26.61 2.60 -7.23
CA PHE A 274 -27.13 2.61 -8.60
C PHE A 274 -27.25 4.01 -9.22
N GLN A 275 -27.28 5.08 -8.40
CA GLN A 275 -27.24 6.46 -8.89
C GLN A 275 -25.82 6.97 -9.11
N VAL A 276 -24.85 6.30 -8.50
CA VAL A 276 -23.43 6.63 -8.60
C VAL A 276 -22.76 5.82 -9.70
N LEU A 277 -23.00 4.50 -9.72
CA LEU A 277 -22.62 3.60 -10.81
C LEU A 277 -23.86 3.42 -11.71
N VAL A 278 -24.07 4.34 -12.63
CA VAL A 278 -25.19 4.28 -13.59
C VAL A 278 -24.81 3.39 -14.76
N PRO A 279 -25.28 2.13 -14.82
CA PRO A 279 -25.02 1.26 -15.95
C PRO A 279 -25.83 1.75 -17.16
N ILE A 280 -25.20 1.86 -18.31
CA ILE A 280 -25.86 2.33 -19.56
C ILE A 280 -26.89 1.31 -20.06
N GLU A 281 -26.70 0.03 -19.73
CA GLU A 281 -27.48 -1.08 -20.32
C GLU A 281 -28.24 -1.96 -19.33
N GLN A 282 -28.16 -1.73 -18.00
CA GLN A 282 -28.68 -2.69 -17.01
C GLN A 282 -29.42 -2.04 -15.84
N THR A 283 -30.69 -2.38 -15.70
CA THR A 283 -31.59 -1.82 -14.67
C THR A 283 -31.51 -2.55 -13.30
N ASP A 284 -30.91 -3.75 -13.23
CA ASP A 284 -30.94 -4.64 -12.03
C ASP A 284 -29.57 -4.87 -11.40
N LEU A 285 -28.74 -3.83 -11.35
CA LEU A 285 -27.35 -3.93 -10.84
C LEU A 285 -27.29 -4.49 -9.40
N LEU A 286 -28.09 -3.95 -8.48
CA LEU A 286 -28.09 -4.39 -7.07
C LEU A 286 -28.49 -5.85 -6.93
N GLN A 287 -29.55 -6.27 -7.61
CA GLN A 287 -30.02 -7.66 -7.55
C GLN A 287 -28.95 -8.62 -8.09
N ARG A 288 -28.25 -8.25 -9.15
CA ARG A 288 -27.14 -9.04 -9.70
C ARG A 288 -25.95 -9.08 -8.75
N LEU A 289 -25.56 -7.96 -8.16
CA LEU A 289 -24.48 -7.90 -7.17
C LEU A 289 -24.80 -8.73 -5.94
N MET A 290 -26.04 -8.67 -5.43
CA MET A 290 -26.45 -9.47 -4.28
C MET A 290 -26.55 -10.97 -4.60
N THR A 291 -27.08 -11.33 -5.76
CA THR A 291 -27.18 -12.74 -6.19
C THR A 291 -25.80 -13.33 -6.47
N SER A 292 -24.93 -12.54 -7.08
CA SER A 292 -23.56 -12.91 -7.38
C SER A 292 -22.71 -13.13 -6.12
N SER A 293 -22.98 -12.41 -5.04
CA SER A 293 -22.27 -12.56 -3.76
C SER A 293 -22.55 -13.89 -3.05
N SER A 294 -23.63 -14.59 -3.38
CA SER A 294 -23.99 -15.87 -2.79
C SER A 294 -23.33 -17.09 -3.44
N GLU A 295 -22.83 -16.97 -4.69
CA GLU A 295 -22.25 -18.07 -5.47
C GLU A 295 -20.69 -17.99 -5.65
N GLY A 296 -20.03 -17.06 -4.93
CA GLY A 296 -18.59 -16.76 -5.12
C GLY A 296 -18.38 -15.56 -6.02
N SER A 297 -17.79 -14.51 -5.52
CA SER A 297 -17.57 -13.15 -6.09
C SER A 297 -17.41 -13.10 -7.62
N PRO A 298 -18.46 -13.21 -8.45
CA PRO A 298 -18.33 -13.02 -9.87
C PRO A 298 -18.00 -11.56 -10.14
N ARG A 299 -17.12 -11.35 -11.07
CA ARG A 299 -16.76 -10.02 -11.56
C ARG A 299 -17.75 -9.62 -12.64
N LEU A 300 -18.30 -8.44 -12.49
CA LEU A 300 -19.23 -7.85 -13.43
C LEU A 300 -18.56 -6.71 -14.18
N GLU A 301 -18.49 -6.81 -15.49
CA GLU A 301 -18.08 -5.68 -16.34
C GLU A 301 -19.30 -4.82 -16.66
N LEU A 302 -19.18 -3.52 -16.44
CA LEU A 302 -20.22 -2.54 -16.63
C LEU A 302 -19.68 -1.32 -17.38
N VAL A 303 -20.47 -0.78 -18.29
CA VAL A 303 -20.22 0.56 -18.86
C VAL A 303 -20.97 1.56 -17.99
N VAL A 304 -20.25 2.43 -17.32
CA VAL A 304 -20.82 3.44 -16.42
C VAL A 304 -20.57 4.84 -16.96
N GLU A 305 -21.47 5.77 -16.62
CA GLU A 305 -21.31 7.18 -16.92
C GLU A 305 -20.90 7.93 -15.65
N ARG A 306 -19.74 8.60 -15.73
CA ARG A 306 -19.24 9.48 -14.67
C ARG A 306 -20.11 10.72 -14.54
N ALA A 307 -19.99 11.42 -13.39
CA ALA A 307 -20.68 12.69 -13.14
C ALA A 307 -20.39 13.78 -14.20
N ASP A 308 -19.23 13.74 -14.84
CA ASP A 308 -18.82 14.65 -15.93
C ASP A 308 -19.28 14.19 -17.33
N GLY A 309 -20.08 13.12 -17.43
CA GLY A 309 -20.57 12.57 -18.70
C GLY A 309 -19.57 11.66 -19.43
N VAL A 310 -18.39 11.42 -18.86
CA VAL A 310 -17.39 10.52 -19.48
C VAL A 310 -17.76 9.08 -19.21
N ARG A 311 -17.79 8.27 -20.28
CA ARG A 311 -18.03 6.82 -20.16
C ARG A 311 -16.77 6.09 -19.71
N ARG A 312 -16.95 5.13 -18.80
CA ARG A 312 -15.90 4.24 -18.30
C ARG A 312 -16.38 2.80 -18.35
N VAL A 313 -15.46 1.90 -18.62
CA VAL A 313 -15.69 0.46 -18.45
C VAL A 313 -15.09 0.07 -17.10
N VAL A 314 -15.93 -0.45 -16.21
CA VAL A 314 -15.50 -0.81 -14.87
C VAL A 314 -15.79 -2.29 -14.60
N GLU A 315 -14.90 -2.93 -13.88
CA GLU A 315 -15.09 -4.26 -13.31
C GLU A 315 -15.51 -4.10 -11.84
N VAL A 316 -16.66 -4.66 -11.46
CA VAL A 316 -17.24 -4.56 -10.11
C VAL A 316 -17.37 -5.95 -9.50
N TRP A 317 -16.98 -6.09 -8.24
CA TRP A 317 -17.23 -7.29 -7.45
C TRP A 317 -17.62 -6.93 -6.03
N THR A 318 -18.45 -7.77 -5.39
CA THR A 318 -18.96 -7.55 -4.05
C THR A 318 -18.88 -8.81 -3.20
N GLN A 319 -18.81 -8.61 -1.88
CA GLN A 319 -18.87 -9.66 -0.88
C GLN A 319 -19.86 -9.24 0.23
N PRO A 320 -20.60 -10.20 0.85
CA PRO A 320 -21.45 -9.90 1.98
C PRO A 320 -20.62 -9.43 3.19
N ARG A 321 -21.07 -8.37 3.86
CA ARG A 321 -20.50 -7.86 5.10
C ARG A 321 -21.38 -8.30 6.28
N HIS A 322 -20.76 -9.01 7.23
CA HIS A 322 -21.44 -9.49 8.43
C HIS A 322 -20.88 -8.79 9.66
N GLU A 323 -21.75 -8.43 10.59
CA GLU A 323 -21.41 -7.99 11.95
C GLU A 323 -22.13 -8.90 12.95
N HIS A 324 -21.38 -9.54 13.84
CA HIS A 324 -21.94 -10.50 14.82
C HIS A 324 -22.81 -11.61 14.18
N ASP A 325 -22.37 -12.16 13.04
CA ASP A 325 -23.09 -13.14 12.21
C ASP A 325 -24.38 -12.64 11.51
N GLU A 326 -24.73 -11.36 11.64
CA GLU A 326 -25.83 -10.75 10.90
C GLU A 326 -25.32 -10.06 9.64
N LEU A 327 -26.03 -10.26 8.52
CA LEU A 327 -25.73 -9.56 7.26
C LEU A 327 -26.14 -8.08 7.41
N VAL A 328 -25.17 -7.18 7.34
CA VAL A 328 -25.40 -5.73 7.50
C VAL A 328 -25.27 -4.96 6.18
N GLY A 329 -24.80 -5.60 5.12
CA GLY A 329 -24.63 -4.96 3.81
C GLY A 329 -23.66 -5.71 2.92
N LEU A 330 -23.14 -5.02 1.91
CA LEU A 330 -22.09 -5.53 1.02
C LEU A 330 -20.87 -4.62 1.09
N GLN A 331 -19.70 -5.22 0.94
CA GLN A 331 -18.47 -4.52 0.63
C GLN A 331 -17.99 -4.92 -0.78
N GLY A 332 -17.40 -4.01 -1.50
CA GLY A 332 -17.00 -4.28 -2.88
C GLY A 332 -15.87 -3.40 -3.36
N ALA A 333 -15.43 -3.70 -4.57
CA ALA A 333 -14.48 -2.88 -5.26
C ALA A 333 -14.87 -2.67 -6.73
N VAL A 334 -14.43 -1.54 -7.25
CA VAL A 334 -14.62 -1.12 -8.64
C VAL A 334 -13.25 -0.81 -9.24
N ARG A 335 -12.91 -1.45 -10.32
CA ARG A 335 -11.68 -1.20 -11.08
C ARG A 335 -12.01 -0.57 -12.42
N ASP A 336 -11.38 0.55 -12.73
CA ASP A 336 -11.43 1.13 -14.09
C ASP A 336 -10.56 0.29 -15.03
N ILE A 337 -11.22 -0.41 -15.96
CA ILE A 337 -10.58 -1.24 -16.98
C ILE A 337 -10.69 -0.62 -18.38
N THR A 338 -11.09 0.66 -18.48
CA THR A 338 -11.36 1.32 -19.76
C THR A 338 -10.19 1.18 -20.73
N THR A 339 -8.97 1.48 -20.27
CA THR A 339 -7.78 1.39 -21.13
C THR A 339 -7.51 -0.05 -21.58
N THR A 340 -7.65 -1.01 -20.70
CA THR A 340 -7.44 -2.44 -21.00
C THR A 340 -8.51 -2.94 -21.97
N HIS A 341 -9.77 -2.59 -21.73
CA HIS A 341 -10.90 -2.94 -22.59
C HIS A 341 -10.76 -2.33 -23.98
N ASP A 342 -10.41 -1.03 -24.08
CA ASP A 342 -10.20 -0.35 -25.37
C ASP A 342 -9.07 -0.99 -26.18
N LEU A 343 -7.99 -1.40 -25.51
CA LEU A 343 -6.90 -2.13 -26.15
C LEU A 343 -7.34 -3.51 -26.64
N GLU A 344 -8.16 -4.22 -25.87
CA GLU A 344 -8.66 -5.53 -26.24
C GLU A 344 -9.65 -5.45 -27.41
N VAL A 345 -10.54 -4.48 -27.41
CA VAL A 345 -11.45 -4.18 -28.53
C VAL A 345 -10.65 -3.85 -29.78
N ALA A 346 -9.68 -2.93 -29.67
CA ALA A 346 -8.85 -2.55 -30.81
C ALA A 346 -8.04 -3.74 -31.37
N LYS A 347 -7.52 -4.61 -30.50
CA LYS A 347 -6.84 -5.86 -30.91
C LYS A 347 -7.79 -6.80 -31.67
N ASN A 348 -9.01 -6.98 -31.19
CA ASN A 348 -9.98 -7.86 -31.81
C ASN A 348 -10.45 -7.30 -33.18
N GLU A 349 -10.66 -5.99 -33.27
CA GLU A 349 -10.95 -5.31 -34.54
C GLU A 349 -9.79 -5.50 -35.53
N PHE A 350 -8.54 -5.34 -35.11
CA PHE A 350 -7.36 -5.57 -35.92
C PHE A 350 -7.29 -7.01 -36.47
N LEU A 351 -7.51 -8.02 -35.64
CA LEU A 351 -7.53 -9.41 -36.08
C LEU A 351 -8.65 -9.70 -37.08
N ALA A 352 -9.81 -9.11 -36.87
CA ALA A 352 -10.93 -9.24 -37.82
C ALA A 352 -10.60 -8.65 -39.20
N LEU A 353 -9.95 -7.49 -39.22
CA LEU A 353 -9.52 -6.83 -40.47
C LEU A 353 -8.44 -7.63 -41.20
N ILE A 354 -7.42 -8.12 -40.49
CA ILE A 354 -6.41 -9.00 -41.14
C ILE A 354 -7.07 -10.22 -41.75
N THR A 355 -8.00 -10.84 -41.02
CA THR A 355 -8.72 -12.01 -41.53
C THR A 355 -9.51 -11.69 -42.81
N HIS A 356 -10.15 -10.52 -42.87
CA HIS A 356 -10.85 -10.05 -44.05
C HIS A 356 -9.89 -9.82 -45.23
N ASP A 357 -8.75 -9.14 -44.99
CA ASP A 357 -7.79 -8.77 -46.01
C ASP A 357 -6.99 -9.98 -46.55
N LEU A 358 -6.85 -11.02 -45.75
CA LEU A 358 -6.33 -12.32 -46.21
C LEU A 358 -7.38 -13.10 -47.03
N ARG A 359 -8.66 -13.07 -46.64
CA ARG A 359 -9.73 -13.83 -47.29
C ARG A 359 -9.97 -13.38 -48.69
N THR A 360 -9.90 -12.07 -48.95
CA THR A 360 -10.19 -11.49 -50.28
C THR A 360 -9.25 -12.01 -51.38
N PRO A 361 -7.91 -11.91 -51.27
CA PRO A 361 -7.00 -12.45 -52.28
C PRO A 361 -7.08 -13.97 -52.37
N LEU A 362 -7.30 -14.68 -51.24
CA LEU A 362 -7.45 -16.12 -51.23
C LEU A 362 -8.68 -16.57 -52.03
N THR A 363 -9.82 -15.91 -51.84
CA THR A 363 -11.04 -16.17 -52.63
C THR A 363 -10.82 -15.90 -54.12
N SER A 364 -10.07 -14.85 -54.46
CA SER A 364 -9.71 -14.55 -55.84
C SER A 364 -8.83 -15.66 -56.43
N ILE A 365 -7.81 -16.14 -55.73
CA ILE A 365 -6.94 -17.24 -56.16
C ILE A 365 -7.76 -18.50 -56.38
N LEU A 366 -8.65 -18.85 -55.43
CA LEU A 366 -9.52 -20.03 -55.58
C LEU A 366 -10.45 -19.91 -56.79
N GLY A 367 -11.05 -18.73 -57.01
CA GLY A 367 -11.90 -18.50 -58.18
C GLY A 367 -11.16 -18.58 -59.52
N LEU A 368 -9.96 -17.98 -59.58
CA LEU A 368 -9.09 -18.06 -60.76
C LEU A 368 -8.60 -19.48 -61.01
N GLY A 369 -8.26 -20.22 -59.95
CA GLY A 369 -7.88 -21.64 -60.01
C GLY A 369 -9.02 -22.51 -60.51
N ALA A 370 -10.23 -22.34 -59.98
CA ALA A 370 -11.42 -23.04 -60.43
C ALA A 370 -11.75 -22.77 -61.94
N THR A 371 -11.53 -21.52 -62.38
CA THR A 371 -11.69 -21.16 -63.80
C THR A 371 -10.69 -21.87 -64.71
N LEU A 372 -9.43 -21.92 -64.28
CA LEU A 372 -8.40 -22.67 -65.00
C LEU A 372 -8.70 -24.16 -64.99
N GLU A 373 -9.16 -24.75 -63.93
CA GLU A 373 -9.48 -26.17 -63.79
C GLU A 373 -10.68 -26.56 -64.75
N SER A 374 -11.73 -25.75 -64.74
CA SER A 374 -12.98 -26.04 -65.42
C SER A 374 -12.93 -25.74 -66.94
N HIS A 375 -12.11 -24.78 -67.39
CA HIS A 375 -12.10 -24.27 -68.71
C HIS A 375 -10.73 -24.32 -69.41
N ALA A 376 -9.74 -25.06 -68.88
CA ALA A 376 -8.37 -25.11 -69.40
C ALA A 376 -8.26 -25.46 -70.90
N GLN A 377 -9.18 -26.26 -71.41
CA GLN A 377 -9.19 -26.66 -72.82
C GLN A 377 -9.84 -25.62 -73.77
N GLU A 378 -10.58 -24.68 -73.21
CA GLU A 378 -11.33 -23.65 -73.94
C GLU A 378 -10.61 -22.29 -73.93
N LEU A 379 -9.69 -22.10 -73.03
CA LEU A 379 -8.95 -20.85 -72.82
C LEU A 379 -7.81 -20.73 -73.86
N ALA A 380 -7.67 -19.56 -74.45
CA ALA A 380 -6.51 -19.22 -75.23
C ALA A 380 -5.24 -19.06 -74.37
N ALA A 381 -4.07 -19.28 -74.95
CA ALA A 381 -2.81 -19.25 -74.26
C ALA A 381 -2.57 -17.91 -73.53
N ASP A 382 -2.95 -16.80 -74.10
CA ASP A 382 -2.86 -15.46 -73.53
C ASP A 382 -3.82 -15.26 -72.29
N GLN A 383 -4.98 -15.95 -72.33
CA GLN A 383 -5.92 -15.95 -71.16
C GLN A 383 -5.36 -16.76 -69.99
N ILE A 384 -4.75 -17.91 -70.25
CA ILE A 384 -4.09 -18.74 -69.24
C ILE A 384 -2.94 -17.94 -68.61
N GLU A 385 -2.14 -17.24 -69.44
CA GLU A 385 -1.05 -16.41 -68.93
C GLU A 385 -1.56 -15.27 -68.05
N ARG A 386 -2.62 -14.56 -68.43
CA ARG A 386 -3.26 -13.50 -67.63
C ARG A 386 -3.80 -14.03 -66.29
N LEU A 387 -4.45 -15.20 -66.27
CA LEU A 387 -4.94 -15.85 -65.07
C LEU A 387 -3.79 -16.24 -64.14
N GLY A 388 -2.71 -16.80 -64.73
CA GLY A 388 -1.49 -17.14 -63.99
C GLY A 388 -0.80 -15.90 -63.37
N MET A 389 -0.72 -14.81 -64.14
CA MET A 389 -0.20 -13.53 -63.61
C MET A 389 -1.08 -12.98 -62.48
N SER A 390 -2.41 -13.08 -62.63
CA SER A 390 -3.33 -12.62 -61.58
C SER A 390 -3.19 -13.44 -60.29
N ILE A 391 -3.09 -14.77 -60.40
CA ILE A 391 -2.84 -15.65 -59.24
C ILE A 391 -1.51 -15.28 -58.55
N ARG A 392 -0.44 -15.15 -59.34
CA ARG A 392 0.86 -14.75 -58.81
C ARG A 392 0.80 -13.42 -58.06
N HIS A 393 0.14 -12.42 -58.66
CA HIS A 393 -0.03 -11.11 -58.00
C HIS A 393 -0.79 -11.20 -56.68
N GLN A 394 -1.84 -12.03 -56.59
CA GLN A 394 -2.54 -12.24 -55.32
C GLN A 394 -1.67 -12.98 -54.27
N CYS A 395 -0.85 -13.95 -54.69
CA CYS A 395 0.11 -14.63 -53.80
C CYS A 395 1.17 -13.65 -53.25
N GLU A 396 1.74 -12.82 -54.12
CA GLU A 396 2.72 -11.79 -53.71
C GLU A 396 2.11 -10.78 -52.74
N ARG A 397 0.82 -10.43 -52.91
CA ARG A 397 0.08 -9.59 -51.98
C ARG A 397 -0.08 -10.24 -50.62
N ILE A 398 -0.44 -11.53 -50.57
CA ILE A 398 -0.55 -12.28 -49.28
C ILE A 398 0.80 -12.35 -48.58
N THR A 399 1.88 -12.62 -49.33
CA THR A 399 3.24 -12.69 -48.76
C THR A 399 3.63 -11.36 -48.13
N ARG A 400 3.43 -10.23 -48.86
CA ARG A 400 3.71 -8.89 -48.30
C ARG A 400 2.92 -8.61 -47.02
N LEU A 401 1.63 -8.99 -47.01
CA LEU A 401 0.76 -8.79 -45.83
C LEU A 401 1.25 -9.63 -44.64
N ALA A 402 1.73 -10.85 -44.87
CA ALA A 402 2.31 -11.70 -43.83
C ALA A 402 3.63 -11.13 -43.28
N ASP A 403 4.49 -10.61 -44.18
CA ASP A 403 5.76 -9.97 -43.81
C ASP A 403 5.52 -8.69 -43.00
N ASP A 404 4.56 -7.83 -43.42
CA ASP A 404 4.18 -6.62 -42.70
C ASP A 404 3.67 -6.94 -41.28
N LEU A 405 2.83 -7.97 -41.15
CA LEU A 405 2.31 -8.44 -39.84
C LEU A 405 3.42 -8.95 -38.94
N HIS A 406 4.37 -9.70 -39.50
CA HIS A 406 5.54 -10.18 -38.78
C HIS A 406 6.39 -9.02 -38.27
N ASP A 407 6.65 -8.03 -39.12
CA ASP A 407 7.42 -6.84 -38.77
C ASP A 407 6.72 -6.00 -37.68
N VAL A 408 5.40 -5.80 -37.75
CA VAL A 408 4.61 -5.12 -36.70
C VAL A 408 4.73 -5.87 -35.38
N SER A 409 4.61 -7.20 -35.41
CA SER A 409 4.78 -8.03 -34.19
C SER A 409 6.17 -7.91 -33.55
N GLN A 410 7.23 -7.85 -34.39
CA GLN A 410 8.59 -7.65 -33.90
C GLN A 410 8.81 -6.23 -33.33
N LEU A 411 8.19 -5.22 -33.91
CA LEU A 411 8.23 -3.84 -33.42
C LEU A 411 7.53 -3.71 -32.07
N GLU A 412 6.32 -4.29 -31.92
CA GLU A 412 5.58 -4.28 -30.65
C GLU A 412 6.33 -5.00 -29.53
N SER A 413 6.94 -6.15 -29.84
CA SER A 413 7.75 -6.92 -28.87
C SER A 413 9.15 -6.35 -28.63
N ARG A 414 9.52 -5.26 -29.32
CA ARG A 414 10.88 -4.67 -29.31
C ARG A 414 11.97 -5.69 -29.61
N SER A 415 11.66 -6.69 -30.42
CA SER A 415 12.59 -7.77 -30.79
C SER A 415 13.23 -7.56 -32.15
N LEU A 416 12.89 -6.48 -32.86
CA LEU A 416 13.45 -6.17 -34.16
C LEU A 416 14.94 -5.87 -34.07
N VAL A 417 15.77 -6.66 -34.75
CA VAL A 417 17.22 -6.45 -34.85
C VAL A 417 17.52 -5.68 -36.12
N LEU A 418 18.12 -4.50 -36.00
CA LEU A 418 18.50 -3.62 -37.09
C LEU A 418 20.01 -3.64 -37.34
N ASN A 419 20.39 -3.66 -38.62
CA ASN A 419 21.78 -3.49 -39.04
C ASN A 419 22.02 -2.03 -39.51
N LEU A 420 22.17 -1.13 -38.53
CA LEU A 420 22.35 0.30 -38.81
C LEU A 420 23.74 0.59 -39.38
N ARG A 421 23.78 1.22 -40.57
CA ARG A 421 25.01 1.68 -41.24
C ARG A 421 24.75 2.95 -42.02
N ALA A 422 25.83 3.59 -42.51
CA ALA A 422 25.68 4.69 -43.48
C ALA A 422 25.13 4.17 -44.80
N VAL A 423 24.04 4.79 -45.26
CA VAL A 423 23.30 4.42 -46.48
C VAL A 423 23.11 5.67 -47.31
N ASP A 424 23.54 5.63 -48.59
CA ASP A 424 23.29 6.71 -49.56
C ASP A 424 21.82 6.65 -50.00
N LEU A 425 21.12 7.77 -49.91
CA LEU A 425 19.69 7.85 -50.18
C LEU A 425 19.37 7.69 -51.69
N ALA A 426 20.17 8.32 -52.58
CA ALA A 426 19.86 8.34 -53.99
C ALA A 426 19.79 6.92 -54.61
N PRO A 427 20.79 6.04 -54.46
CA PRO A 427 20.67 4.67 -54.97
C PRO A 427 19.62 3.82 -54.23
N THR A 428 19.37 4.08 -52.93
CA THR A 428 18.36 3.37 -52.17
C THR A 428 16.94 3.70 -52.67
N ILE A 429 16.68 4.96 -52.99
CA ILE A 429 15.41 5.37 -53.59
C ILE A 429 15.24 4.70 -54.95
N GLU A 430 16.27 4.73 -55.82
CA GLU A 430 16.24 4.09 -57.12
C GLU A 430 15.93 2.58 -57.06
N LEU A 431 16.50 1.87 -56.05
CA LEU A 431 16.22 0.45 -55.80
C LEU A 431 14.80 0.19 -55.29
N SER A 432 14.20 1.14 -54.57
CA SER A 432 12.85 1.02 -54.04
C SER A 432 11.74 1.25 -55.10
N LEU A 433 12.02 2.00 -56.13
CA LEU A 433 11.04 2.36 -57.17
C LEU A 433 10.57 1.20 -58.08
N PRO A 434 11.39 0.23 -58.50
CA PRO A 434 10.93 -0.87 -59.37
C PRO A 434 9.86 -1.77 -58.75
N ALA A 435 9.84 -1.90 -57.44
CA ALA A 435 8.81 -2.62 -56.72
C ALA A 435 7.42 -1.97 -56.90
N VAL A 436 7.37 -0.68 -57.26
CA VAL A 436 6.16 0.15 -57.40
C VAL A 436 5.85 0.49 -58.88
N ALA A 437 6.80 0.26 -59.79
CA ALA A 437 6.77 0.72 -61.19
C ALA A 437 5.71 0.07 -62.10
N SER A 438 4.85 -0.82 -61.58
CA SER A 438 3.67 -1.32 -62.34
C SER A 438 2.57 -0.27 -62.48
N TYR A 439 2.74 0.90 -61.85
CA TYR A 439 1.76 2.00 -61.85
C TYR A 439 2.40 3.26 -62.43
N THR A 440 1.91 3.71 -63.54
CA THR A 440 2.29 5.00 -64.14
C THR A 440 1.56 6.15 -63.45
N PRO A 441 2.14 6.81 -62.47
CA PRO A 441 2.52 8.19 -62.59
C PRO A 441 4.05 8.33 -62.50
N SER A 442 4.61 9.40 -63.11
CA SER A 442 6.04 9.69 -63.03
C SER A 442 6.43 10.02 -61.59
N VAL A 443 7.42 9.28 -61.04
CA VAL A 443 8.07 9.63 -59.77
C VAL A 443 9.27 10.52 -60.11
N GLU A 444 9.26 11.75 -59.62
CA GLU A 444 10.36 12.71 -59.79
C GLU A 444 11.25 12.67 -58.55
N VAL A 445 12.52 12.25 -58.69
CA VAL A 445 13.49 12.18 -57.60
C VAL A 445 14.41 13.39 -57.66
N LYS A 446 14.37 14.26 -56.64
CA LYS A 446 15.19 15.47 -56.45
C LYS A 446 16.09 15.33 -55.25
N VAL A 447 16.89 14.29 -55.24
CA VAL A 447 17.81 14.00 -54.15
C VAL A 447 19.24 14.18 -54.65
N ALA A 448 20.02 15.01 -53.96
CA ALA A 448 21.42 15.22 -54.33
C ALA A 448 22.25 13.96 -54.00
N ALA A 449 23.23 13.65 -54.87
CA ALA A 449 24.11 12.53 -54.66
C ALA A 449 24.99 12.75 -53.38
N GLY A 450 25.21 11.67 -52.64
CA GLY A 450 26.06 11.70 -51.44
C GLY A 450 25.36 12.17 -50.16
N ILE A 451 24.02 12.25 -50.14
CA ILE A 451 23.24 12.40 -48.89
C ILE A 451 23.15 11.03 -48.24
N GLU A 452 23.83 10.88 -47.10
CA GLU A 452 23.86 9.63 -46.35
C GLU A 452 23.06 9.74 -45.03
N VAL A 453 22.35 8.65 -44.69
CA VAL A 453 21.61 8.47 -43.41
C VAL A 453 22.12 7.24 -42.67
N VAL A 454 21.96 7.21 -41.36
CA VAL A 454 22.23 6.02 -40.55
C VAL A 454 20.95 5.19 -40.49
N ALA A 455 20.90 4.11 -41.25
CA ALA A 455 19.72 3.27 -41.38
C ALA A 455 20.08 1.80 -41.63
N ASP A 456 19.10 0.90 -41.45
CA ASP A 456 19.15 -0.44 -42.05
C ASP A 456 18.69 -0.33 -43.51
N PRO A 457 19.51 -0.72 -44.51
CA PRO A 457 19.20 -0.53 -45.92
C PRO A 457 17.88 -1.16 -46.34
N ARG A 458 17.62 -2.41 -45.91
CA ARG A 458 16.38 -3.13 -46.28
C ARG A 458 15.16 -2.46 -45.67
N ARG A 459 15.26 -2.00 -44.41
CA ARG A 459 14.16 -1.32 -43.74
C ARG A 459 13.91 0.07 -44.30
N LEU A 460 14.97 0.76 -44.71
CA LEU A 460 14.84 2.04 -45.40
C LEU A 460 14.17 1.89 -46.77
N GLU A 461 14.58 0.89 -47.57
CA GLU A 461 13.90 0.55 -48.82
C GLU A 461 12.41 0.28 -48.60
N GLN A 462 12.04 -0.47 -47.56
CA GLN A 462 10.66 -0.77 -47.20
C GLN A 462 9.88 0.49 -46.80
N VAL A 463 10.49 1.40 -46.02
CA VAL A 463 9.88 2.69 -45.66
C VAL A 463 9.58 3.53 -46.91
N ILE A 464 10.58 3.67 -47.81
CA ILE A 464 10.46 4.45 -49.03
C ILE A 464 9.37 3.83 -49.94
N ALA A 465 9.43 2.52 -50.14
CA ALA A 465 8.44 1.82 -50.98
C ALA A 465 7.01 2.02 -50.46
N ASN A 466 6.79 1.89 -49.16
CA ASN A 466 5.48 2.09 -48.54
C ASN A 466 4.96 3.53 -48.70
N LEU A 467 5.80 4.53 -48.56
CA LEU A 467 5.39 5.92 -48.67
C LEU A 467 5.12 6.29 -50.14
N VAL A 468 5.96 5.82 -51.07
CA VAL A 468 5.75 6.04 -52.52
C VAL A 468 4.53 5.29 -53.02
N GLU A 469 4.28 4.04 -52.59
CA GLU A 469 3.05 3.30 -52.94
C GLU A 469 1.80 4.04 -52.45
N ASN A 470 1.82 4.57 -51.21
CA ASN A 470 0.73 5.40 -50.70
C ASN A 470 0.50 6.65 -51.52
N ALA A 471 1.55 7.36 -51.91
CA ALA A 471 1.48 8.55 -52.74
C ALA A 471 0.92 8.24 -54.16
N ILE A 472 1.20 7.06 -54.72
CA ILE A 472 0.66 6.62 -56.02
C ILE A 472 -0.80 6.18 -55.89
N VAL A 473 -1.15 5.46 -54.82
CA VAL A 473 -2.51 4.87 -54.65
C VAL A 473 -3.53 5.93 -54.24
N HIS A 474 -3.14 6.86 -53.37
CA HIS A 474 -4.04 7.85 -52.77
C HIS A 474 -3.89 9.25 -53.38
N GLY A 475 -2.76 9.52 -54.02
CA GLY A 475 -2.48 10.79 -54.69
C GLY A 475 -2.96 10.82 -56.15
N ASP A 476 -2.98 12.03 -56.70
CA ASP A 476 -3.16 12.28 -58.12
C ASP A 476 -1.90 12.95 -58.69
N GLY A 477 -1.52 12.68 -59.92
CA GLY A 477 -0.40 13.31 -60.62
C GLY A 477 0.99 12.72 -60.24
N PRO A 478 2.07 13.45 -60.56
CA PRO A 478 3.43 12.98 -60.27
C PRO A 478 3.73 12.98 -58.77
N VAL A 479 4.49 11.98 -58.33
CA VAL A 479 5.02 11.91 -56.95
C VAL A 479 6.41 12.53 -56.93
N THR A 480 6.66 13.45 -55.99
CA THR A 480 7.97 14.09 -55.86
C THR A 480 8.67 13.56 -54.57
N VAL A 481 9.91 13.10 -54.75
CA VAL A 481 10.77 12.64 -53.64
C VAL A 481 11.95 13.61 -53.52
N GLU A 482 12.06 14.30 -52.39
CA GLU A 482 13.10 15.29 -52.10
C GLU A 482 13.82 14.95 -50.80
N ALA A 483 15.10 15.28 -50.71
CA ALA A 483 15.84 15.16 -49.46
C ALA A 483 16.68 16.43 -49.18
N THR A 484 16.59 16.89 -47.94
CA THR A 484 17.35 18.05 -47.44
C THR A 484 18.10 17.68 -46.18
N THR A 485 19.23 18.33 -45.93
CA THR A 485 19.99 18.12 -44.71
C THR A 485 19.95 19.39 -43.89
N ASP A 486 19.58 19.30 -42.62
CA ASP A 486 19.58 20.43 -41.71
C ASP A 486 20.99 20.75 -41.18
N PRO A 487 21.20 21.92 -40.56
CA PRO A 487 22.51 22.29 -39.98
C PRO A 487 22.96 21.35 -38.84
N ASN A 488 22.06 20.62 -38.21
CA ASN A 488 22.33 19.69 -37.10
C ASN A 488 22.70 18.28 -37.62
N GLY A 489 22.69 18.06 -38.94
CA GLY A 489 23.02 16.78 -39.54
C GLY A 489 21.85 15.79 -39.53
N VAL A 490 20.63 16.26 -39.47
CA VAL A 490 19.43 15.44 -39.69
C VAL A 490 19.03 15.58 -41.18
N VAL A 491 18.79 14.45 -41.78
CA VAL A 491 18.31 14.40 -43.17
C VAL A 491 16.79 14.23 -43.17
N ASP A 492 16.06 15.16 -43.78
CA ASP A 492 14.64 15.10 -43.99
C ASP A 492 14.36 14.61 -45.42
N LEU A 493 13.79 13.41 -45.55
CA LEU A 493 13.29 12.82 -46.79
C LEU A 493 11.79 13.10 -46.87
N SER A 494 11.34 13.82 -47.87
CA SER A 494 9.95 14.13 -48.11
C SER A 494 9.40 13.43 -49.36
N ILE A 495 8.21 12.85 -49.23
CA ILE A 495 7.46 12.22 -50.34
C ILE A 495 6.13 12.97 -50.48
N ARG A 496 5.93 13.63 -51.61
CA ARG A 496 4.79 14.48 -51.87
C ARG A 496 3.92 13.92 -53.01
N ASP A 497 2.62 13.93 -52.81
CA ASP A 497 1.60 13.70 -53.81
C ASP A 497 0.76 14.97 -54.11
N HIS A 498 -0.13 14.88 -55.10
CA HIS A 498 -1.04 15.95 -55.52
C HIS A 498 -2.51 15.54 -55.39
N GLY A 499 -2.81 14.57 -54.52
CA GLY A 499 -4.15 14.06 -54.30
C GLY A 499 -5.02 14.98 -53.40
N PRO A 500 -6.11 14.44 -52.86
CA PRO A 500 -7.01 15.21 -51.98
C PRO A 500 -6.44 15.52 -50.60
N GLY A 501 -5.25 15.00 -50.30
CA GLY A 501 -4.66 15.11 -48.94
C GLY A 501 -5.34 14.20 -47.91
N VAL A 502 -4.96 14.38 -46.62
CA VAL A 502 -5.52 13.63 -45.50
C VAL A 502 -6.54 14.50 -44.76
N PRO A 503 -7.76 14.00 -44.50
CA PRO A 503 -8.73 14.73 -43.67
C PRO A 503 -8.20 15.05 -42.27
N ASP A 504 -8.47 16.26 -41.75
CA ASP A 504 -7.98 16.71 -40.44
C ASP A 504 -8.34 15.76 -39.27
N ALA A 505 -9.51 15.13 -39.37
CA ALA A 505 -9.95 14.15 -38.35
C ALA A 505 -9.11 12.87 -38.31
N LEU A 506 -8.38 12.53 -39.40
CA LEU A 506 -7.55 11.34 -39.53
C LEU A 506 -6.07 11.63 -39.28
N ALA A 507 -5.61 12.85 -39.48
CA ALA A 507 -4.21 13.23 -39.33
C ALA A 507 -3.57 12.80 -38.00
N PRO A 508 -4.21 12.97 -36.82
CA PRO A 508 -3.61 12.56 -35.54
C PRO A 508 -3.42 11.05 -35.36
N THR A 509 -4.19 10.24 -36.13
CA THR A 509 -4.20 8.77 -35.97
C THR A 509 -3.60 8.05 -37.18
N LEU A 510 -3.07 8.78 -38.13
CA LEU A 510 -2.61 8.29 -39.45
C LEU A 510 -1.56 7.17 -39.35
N PHE A 511 -0.67 7.27 -38.34
CA PHE A 511 0.41 6.31 -38.09
C PHE A 511 0.07 5.29 -36.98
N SER A 512 -1.18 5.27 -36.47
CA SER A 512 -1.57 4.34 -35.42
C SER A 512 -1.99 3.00 -36.01
N PRO A 513 -1.39 1.87 -35.59
CA PRO A 513 -1.71 0.56 -36.16
C PRO A 513 -3.16 0.14 -35.91
N LEU A 514 -3.77 0.57 -34.81
CA LEU A 514 -5.08 0.08 -34.37
C LEU A 514 -6.26 1.01 -34.69
N ARG A 515 -6.03 2.28 -35.05
CA ARG A 515 -7.11 3.26 -35.30
C ARG A 515 -7.27 3.68 -36.77
N SER A 516 -6.27 3.44 -37.56
CA SER A 516 -6.30 3.72 -39.02
C SER A 516 -7.34 2.87 -39.77
N PHE A 517 -7.71 1.72 -39.21
CA PHE A 517 -8.59 0.73 -39.84
C PHE A 517 -10.10 1.01 -39.69
N ALA A 518 -10.54 1.67 -38.65
CA ALA A 518 -11.95 1.77 -38.28
C ALA A 518 -12.81 2.68 -39.19
N ARG A 519 -12.21 3.44 -40.12
CA ARG A 519 -12.91 4.48 -40.90
C ARG A 519 -12.63 4.53 -42.41
N HIS A 520 -12.00 3.49 -43.00
CA HIS A 520 -11.78 3.51 -44.44
C HIS A 520 -13.01 3.02 -45.21
N ASP A 521 -13.59 3.94 -45.95
CA ASP A 521 -14.57 3.63 -47.01
C ASP A 521 -13.99 2.60 -47.97
N HIS A 522 -14.57 1.40 -48.00
CA HIS A 522 -14.12 0.23 -48.76
C HIS A 522 -14.07 0.39 -50.28
N HIS A 523 -14.26 1.61 -50.82
CA HIS A 523 -14.44 1.82 -52.27
C HIS A 523 -13.20 2.28 -53.02
N ARG A 524 -12.07 2.63 -52.38
CA ARG A 524 -10.83 3.07 -53.09
C ARG A 524 -9.52 2.46 -52.59
N GLY A 525 -9.50 1.60 -51.56
CA GLY A 525 -8.26 1.21 -50.92
C GLY A 525 -7.69 -0.15 -51.32
N ARG A 526 -6.57 -0.18 -52.06
CA ARG A 526 -5.72 -1.37 -52.26
C ARG A 526 -4.72 -1.63 -51.09
N GLY A 527 -4.72 -0.81 -50.05
CA GLY A 527 -3.75 -0.87 -48.96
C GLY A 527 -4.22 -1.67 -47.73
N THR A 528 -3.29 -2.32 -47.05
CA THR A 528 -3.51 -3.12 -45.83
C THR A 528 -3.73 -2.26 -44.60
N GLY A 529 -3.56 -0.94 -44.69
CA GLY A 529 -3.57 -0.01 -43.55
C GLY A 529 -2.40 -0.19 -42.54
N LEU A 530 -1.56 -1.20 -42.74
CA LEU A 530 -0.37 -1.47 -41.89
C LEU A 530 0.83 -0.65 -42.33
N GLY A 531 0.92 -0.21 -43.59
CA GLY A 531 2.12 0.41 -44.14
C GLY A 531 2.60 1.63 -43.41
N LEU A 532 1.71 2.58 -43.03
CA LEU A 532 2.12 3.79 -42.31
C LEU A 532 2.49 3.52 -40.85
N ALA A 533 1.83 2.57 -40.21
CA ALA A 533 2.21 2.14 -38.83
C ALA A 533 3.58 1.48 -38.84
N LEU A 534 3.84 0.63 -39.86
CA LEU A 534 5.14 0.00 -40.07
C LEU A 534 6.22 1.04 -40.37
N VAL A 535 5.93 2.03 -41.24
CA VAL A 535 6.86 3.16 -41.49
C VAL A 535 7.25 3.86 -40.20
N ARG A 536 6.29 4.20 -39.36
CA ARG A 536 6.55 4.84 -38.09
C ARG A 536 7.43 3.97 -37.17
N GLY A 537 7.05 2.71 -36.99
CA GLY A 537 7.80 1.79 -36.13
C GLY A 537 9.24 1.59 -36.59
N LEU A 538 9.46 1.41 -37.91
CA LEU A 538 10.78 1.25 -38.50
C LEU A 538 11.64 2.52 -38.39
N VAL A 539 11.06 3.68 -38.69
CA VAL A 539 11.75 4.97 -38.58
C VAL A 539 12.15 5.28 -37.14
N GLU A 540 11.22 5.10 -36.17
CA GLU A 540 11.50 5.27 -34.74
C GLU A 540 12.57 4.27 -34.25
N ALA A 541 12.53 3.01 -34.70
CA ALA A 541 13.54 2.01 -34.37
C ALA A 541 14.93 2.36 -34.94
N MET A 542 14.98 3.07 -36.07
CA MET A 542 16.23 3.62 -36.64
C MET A 542 16.69 4.94 -35.97
N GLY A 543 15.94 5.43 -34.95
CA GLY A 543 16.25 6.66 -34.23
C GLY A 543 15.79 7.94 -34.96
N GLY A 544 14.88 7.81 -35.90
CA GLY A 544 14.28 8.89 -36.67
C GLY A 544 12.89 9.31 -36.21
N ARG A 545 12.25 10.16 -36.99
CA ARG A 545 10.86 10.62 -36.82
C ARG A 545 10.15 10.68 -38.15
N VAL A 546 8.85 10.34 -38.20
CA VAL A 546 7.97 10.48 -39.35
C VAL A 546 6.77 11.35 -38.98
N TRP A 547 6.34 12.21 -39.93
CA TRP A 547 5.13 13.01 -39.78
C TRP A 547 4.52 13.33 -41.14
N TYR A 548 3.31 13.88 -41.09
CA TYR A 548 2.53 14.32 -42.25
C TYR A 548 2.34 15.83 -42.18
N GLU A 549 2.38 16.49 -43.35
CA GLU A 549 1.97 17.87 -43.54
C GLU A 549 1.08 17.99 -44.79
N PRO A 550 0.06 18.87 -44.76
CA PRO A 550 -0.67 19.20 -46.00
C PRO A 550 0.28 19.82 -47.03
N ALA A 551 0.23 19.34 -48.26
CA ALA A 551 1.09 19.91 -49.34
C ALA A 551 0.53 21.23 -49.84
N ASP A 552 1.42 22.21 -50.09
CA ASP A 552 1.07 23.50 -50.71
C ASP A 552 0.47 23.27 -52.09
N GLY A 553 -0.77 23.75 -52.32
CA GLY A 553 -1.52 23.55 -53.56
C GLY A 553 -2.35 22.27 -53.62
N GLY A 554 -2.46 21.53 -52.53
CA GLY A 554 -3.21 20.26 -52.37
C GLY A 554 -2.32 19.04 -52.41
N GLY A 555 -2.78 17.94 -51.83
CA GLY A 555 -2.06 16.68 -51.66
C GLY A 555 -1.54 16.43 -50.27
N ALA A 556 -0.77 15.36 -50.09
CA ALA A 556 -0.12 14.99 -48.87
C ALA A 556 1.43 15.04 -49.01
N CYS A 557 2.10 15.46 -47.98
CA CYS A 557 3.55 15.39 -47.86
C CYS A 557 3.93 14.58 -46.61
N PHE A 558 4.62 13.46 -46.83
CA PHE A 558 5.14 12.63 -45.74
C PHE A 558 6.61 12.89 -45.58
N HIS A 559 7.04 13.16 -44.34
CA HIS A 559 8.41 13.47 -43.99
C HIS A 559 9.00 12.36 -43.14
N VAL A 560 10.26 12.00 -43.42
CA VAL A 560 11.06 11.03 -42.66
C VAL A 560 12.38 11.68 -42.31
N ALA A 561 12.58 12.00 -41.04
CA ALA A 561 13.83 12.54 -40.53
C ALA A 561 14.71 11.43 -39.96
N LEU A 562 15.93 11.29 -40.47
CA LEU A 562 16.92 10.31 -40.02
C LEU A 562 18.27 10.99 -39.71
N PRO A 563 19.06 10.48 -38.74
CA PRO A 563 20.36 11.03 -38.44
C PRO A 563 21.35 10.75 -39.59
N SER A 564 22.20 11.74 -39.92
CA SER A 564 23.32 11.52 -40.84
C SER A 564 24.52 10.89 -40.10
N PRO A 565 25.45 10.22 -40.81
CA PRO A 565 26.66 9.66 -40.18
C PRO A 565 27.54 10.69 -39.44
N ARG A 566 27.43 11.97 -39.81
CA ARG A 566 28.20 13.07 -39.20
C ARG A 566 27.74 13.45 -37.80
N THR A 567 26.50 13.16 -37.45
CA THR A 567 25.91 13.47 -36.12
C THR A 567 26.42 12.52 -35.05
N ARG A 568 26.62 11.23 -35.39
CA ARG A 568 27.09 10.19 -34.46
C ARG A 568 28.55 10.28 -34.03
N SER A 569 29.35 11.09 -34.72
CA SER A 569 30.78 11.29 -34.39
C SER A 569 31.02 12.36 -33.31
N ARG A 570 29.95 12.96 -32.72
CA ARG A 570 30.00 14.02 -31.70
C ARG A 570 29.47 13.63 -30.32
N GLU A 571 28.95 12.43 -30.14
CA GLU A 571 28.61 11.81 -28.85
C GLU A 571 29.66 10.74 -28.50
#